data_1519effa888c63dc3cc9a28cb9d65f14
#
_entry.id   1519effa888c63dc3cc9a28cb9d65f14
#
_cell.length_a   1.000
_cell.length_b   1.000
_cell.length_c   1.000
_cell.angle_alpha   90.00
_cell.angle_beta   90.00
_cell.angle_gamma   90.00
#
_symmetry.space_group_name_H-M   'P 1'
#
loop_
_entity.id
_entity.type
_entity.pdbx_description
1 polymer ?
#
loop_
_entity_poly.entity_id
_entity_poly.type
_entity_poly.pdbx_seq_one_letter_code
_entity_poly.pdbx_strand_id
1 'polypeptide(L)'
;MKIDLEALLNLPEVAVTSVEMTDRKLVIHCQSRFGEALCPSCLRPTREVKKYYHRTVRDLSIVGREVYLHLEERQFYCMDCNRYFSERFSFVDPNRTTTDRYEAYLYERCEKSSFSQVAVLENLSWLVVQVIYTRQGGRQLVGEDKIRWLGIDELALRKGHKHYACVLIDLERGGVYDLLPDRTQDYLIPYFEKKGKAFCHRISVFSCDMWDGFVNVAHTLMPDATIVVDRFHVMGQLHQALDTYRRALRRAHPQLEVLKRLRWVVLKHPEELTDKEKAHLEQAFEAFPQLEQVWQLKEDLRLWFDAFQSPQRADGWLSVWMEQALALDNRYLNAFVKTLQRWRQYIVAFFQHRITNGLVEGINNSIKAIKRRGYGFLNFEHFRLRVLIECR
;
A
#
# COMPACT_ATOMS: atom_id res chain seq x y z
N MET A 1 37.49 -9.68 32.56
CA MET A 1 36.88 -10.41 31.44
C MET A 1 37.35 -9.72 30.16
N LYS A 2 38.17 -10.35 29.33
CA LYS A 2 38.52 -9.80 27.99
C LYS A 2 37.33 -10.09 27.08
N ILE A 3 36.77 -9.08 26.45
CA ILE A 3 35.71 -9.26 25.44
C ILE A 3 36.41 -9.82 24.21
N ASP A 4 35.97 -11.00 23.77
CA ASP A 4 36.41 -11.57 22.50
C ASP A 4 35.67 -10.84 21.35
N LEU A 5 36.40 -10.04 20.61
CA LEU A 5 35.86 -9.26 19.52
C LEU A 5 35.39 -10.15 18.34
N GLU A 6 36.02 -11.26 18.13
CA GLU A 6 35.61 -12.20 17.06
C GLU A 6 34.28 -12.87 17.39
N ALA A 7 34.09 -13.26 18.66
CA ALA A 7 32.79 -13.75 19.13
C ALA A 7 31.69 -12.66 19.03
N LEU A 8 32.03 -11.40 19.29
CA LEU A 8 31.09 -10.28 19.18
C LEU A 8 30.72 -10.00 17.71
N LEU A 9 31.70 -10.07 16.80
CA LEU A 9 31.48 -9.87 15.36
C LEU A 9 30.63 -11.01 14.77
N ASN A 10 30.75 -12.23 15.27
CA ASN A 10 30.09 -13.42 14.77
C ASN A 10 30.18 -13.57 13.24
N LEU A 11 31.43 -13.46 12.73
CA LEU A 11 31.79 -13.66 11.32
C LEU A 11 32.81 -14.80 11.22
N PRO A 12 32.35 -16.07 11.14
CA PRO A 12 33.23 -17.25 11.28
C PRO A 12 34.25 -17.41 10.15
N GLU A 13 34.03 -16.74 9.01
CA GLU A 13 34.92 -16.84 7.83
C GLU A 13 36.20 -15.99 7.97
N VAL A 14 36.24 -15.06 8.91
CA VAL A 14 37.34 -14.13 9.06
C VAL A 14 37.94 -14.16 10.46
N ALA A 15 39.25 -13.92 10.54
CA ALA A 15 40.00 -13.69 11.79
C ALA A 15 40.33 -12.20 11.90
N VAL A 16 40.26 -11.67 13.10
CA VAL A 16 40.65 -10.28 13.40
C VAL A 16 42.16 -10.22 13.58
N THR A 17 42.84 -9.41 12.78
CA THR A 17 44.30 -9.22 12.84
C THR A 17 44.73 -8.00 13.68
N SER A 18 43.97 -6.91 13.55
CA SER A 18 44.17 -5.69 14.33
C SER A 18 42.90 -4.85 14.41
N VAL A 19 42.92 -3.87 15.33
CA VAL A 19 41.78 -2.97 15.53
C VAL A 19 42.30 -1.56 15.74
N GLU A 20 41.73 -0.64 15.00
CA GLU A 20 41.97 0.81 15.17
C GLU A 20 40.67 1.45 15.67
N MET A 21 40.77 2.21 16.75
CA MET A 21 39.61 2.81 17.40
C MET A 21 39.79 4.31 17.56
N THR A 22 38.78 5.05 17.17
CA THR A 22 38.61 6.48 17.45
C THR A 22 37.32 6.72 18.25
N ASP A 23 37.05 7.97 18.61
CA ASP A 23 35.80 8.30 19.33
C ASP A 23 34.54 7.93 18.56
N ARG A 24 34.59 7.95 17.23
CA ARG A 24 33.42 7.73 16.36
C ARG A 24 33.51 6.49 15.49
N LYS A 25 34.68 5.93 15.27
CA LYS A 25 34.89 4.83 14.32
C LYS A 25 35.69 3.70 14.95
N LEU A 26 35.39 2.50 14.53
CA LEU A 26 36.06 1.27 14.82
C LEU A 26 36.42 0.60 13.48
N VAL A 27 37.69 0.52 13.14
CA VAL A 27 38.18 -0.18 11.95
C VAL A 27 38.77 -1.50 12.41
N ILE A 28 38.24 -2.58 11.90
CA ILE A 28 38.63 -3.97 12.25
C ILE A 28 39.27 -4.59 11.03
N HIS A 29 40.56 -4.87 11.12
CA HIS A 29 41.28 -5.55 10.07
C HIS A 29 41.03 -7.05 10.15
N CYS A 30 40.60 -7.63 9.04
CA CYS A 30 40.19 -9.01 8.95
C CYS A 30 40.88 -9.72 7.78
N GLN A 31 41.29 -10.96 8.02
CA GLN A 31 41.80 -11.89 7.00
C GLN A 31 40.96 -13.17 6.97
N SER A 32 40.92 -13.85 5.84
CA SER A 32 40.23 -15.10 5.74
C SER A 32 40.81 -16.19 6.65
N ARG A 33 39.96 -16.97 7.30
CA ARG A 33 40.37 -18.16 8.09
C ARG A 33 40.70 -19.35 7.25
N PHE A 34 40.26 -19.38 6.00
CA PHE A 34 40.42 -20.53 5.13
C PHE A 34 41.75 -20.48 4.39
N GLY A 35 42.50 -21.59 4.37
CA GLY A 35 43.77 -21.71 3.63
C GLY A 35 43.59 -21.86 2.10
N GLU A 36 42.38 -22.12 1.65
CA GLU A 36 42.03 -22.40 0.27
C GLU A 36 40.70 -21.82 -0.12
N ALA A 37 40.39 -21.69 -1.40
CA ALA A 37 39.09 -21.28 -1.91
C ALA A 37 38.61 -22.21 -3.03
N LEU A 38 37.29 -22.38 -3.14
CA LEU A 38 36.68 -23.18 -4.19
C LEU A 38 36.56 -22.38 -5.49
N CYS A 39 37.05 -22.92 -6.58
CA CYS A 39 36.87 -22.34 -7.91
C CYS A 39 35.37 -22.28 -8.27
N PRO A 40 34.79 -21.10 -8.62
CA PRO A 40 33.38 -20.99 -8.91
C PRO A 40 32.92 -21.73 -10.19
N SER A 41 33.87 -22.17 -11.04
CA SER A 41 33.57 -22.86 -12.30
C SER A 41 33.61 -24.40 -12.17
N CYS A 42 34.61 -24.94 -11.46
CA CYS A 42 34.78 -26.39 -11.34
C CYS A 42 34.62 -26.91 -9.91
N LEU A 43 34.42 -26.03 -8.94
CA LEU A 43 34.23 -26.32 -7.50
C LEU A 43 35.44 -27.04 -6.86
N ARG A 44 36.59 -27.07 -7.54
CA ARG A 44 37.83 -27.62 -6.96
C ARG A 44 38.52 -26.63 -6.05
N PRO A 45 39.10 -27.07 -4.93
CA PRO A 45 39.85 -26.20 -4.04
C PRO A 45 41.16 -25.77 -4.67
N THR A 46 41.58 -24.54 -4.44
CA THR A 46 42.87 -24.02 -4.84
C THR A 46 43.50 -23.20 -3.71
N ARG A 47 44.82 -23.32 -3.56
CA ARG A 47 45.64 -22.56 -2.59
C ARG A 47 46.51 -21.52 -3.27
N GLU A 48 46.52 -21.48 -4.60
CA GLU A 48 47.42 -20.62 -5.36
C GLU A 48 46.94 -19.18 -5.39
N VAL A 49 47.39 -18.39 -4.42
CA VAL A 49 47.11 -16.96 -4.32
C VAL A 49 48.03 -16.19 -5.25
N LYS A 50 47.46 -15.35 -6.09
CA LYS A 50 48.25 -14.52 -7.04
C LYS A 50 48.30 -13.06 -6.58
N LYS A 51 47.28 -12.56 -5.90
CA LYS A 51 47.22 -11.17 -5.49
C LYS A 51 46.35 -10.99 -4.25
N TYR A 52 46.62 -9.95 -3.48
CA TYR A 52 45.82 -9.48 -2.35
C TYR A 52 45.21 -8.13 -2.68
N TYR A 53 43.97 -7.93 -2.30
CA TYR A 53 43.24 -6.70 -2.42
C TYR A 53 42.70 -6.32 -1.04
N HIS A 54 42.53 -5.03 -0.78
CA HIS A 54 41.92 -4.55 0.44
C HIS A 54 40.63 -3.86 0.12
N ARG A 55 39.57 -4.20 0.85
CA ARG A 55 38.24 -3.61 0.73
C ARG A 55 37.70 -3.21 2.08
N THR A 56 37.16 -2.00 2.17
CA THR A 56 36.51 -1.50 3.38
C THR A 56 35.01 -1.65 3.27
N VAL A 57 34.39 -2.32 4.24
CA VAL A 57 32.96 -2.65 4.27
C VAL A 57 32.35 -2.11 5.58
N ARG A 58 31.27 -1.35 5.48
CA ARG A 58 30.52 -0.87 6.62
C ARG A 58 29.72 -2.02 7.24
N ASP A 59 29.76 -2.13 8.58
CA ASP A 59 29.01 -3.08 9.36
C ASP A 59 28.16 -2.39 10.44
N LEU A 60 27.39 -3.17 11.22
CA LEU A 60 26.59 -2.71 12.35
C LEU A 60 27.47 -1.94 13.35
N SER A 61 26.97 -0.81 13.83
CA SER A 61 27.65 -0.01 14.84
C SER A 61 27.80 -0.75 16.16
N ILE A 62 28.94 -0.64 16.82
CA ILE A 62 29.24 -1.22 18.13
C ILE A 62 29.41 -0.08 19.14
N VAL A 63 28.59 -0.08 20.20
CA VAL A 63 28.66 0.92 21.29
C VAL A 63 28.69 2.36 20.75
N GLY A 64 27.81 2.64 19.78
CA GLY A 64 27.68 3.98 19.17
C GLY A 64 28.79 4.38 18.20
N ARG A 65 29.75 3.51 17.91
CA ARG A 65 30.81 3.72 16.92
C ARG A 65 30.47 3.06 15.60
N GLU A 66 30.71 3.77 14.52
CA GLU A 66 30.65 3.23 13.18
C GLU A 66 31.71 2.12 12.99
N VAL A 67 31.30 0.94 12.56
CA VAL A 67 32.21 -0.19 12.32
C VAL A 67 32.51 -0.32 10.84
N TYR A 68 33.79 -0.43 10.53
CA TYR A 68 34.31 -0.72 9.20
C TYR A 68 35.19 -1.95 9.25
N LEU A 69 34.85 -2.96 8.48
CA LEU A 69 35.66 -4.16 8.26
C LEU A 69 36.63 -3.87 7.13
N HIS A 70 37.93 -3.90 7.42
CA HIS A 70 38.98 -3.82 6.41
C HIS A 70 39.39 -5.24 6.03
N LEU A 71 38.78 -5.74 4.93
CA LEU A 71 38.93 -7.12 4.48
C LEU A 71 40.14 -7.26 3.56
N GLU A 72 41.03 -8.21 3.87
CA GLU A 72 42.03 -8.67 2.94
C GLU A 72 41.42 -9.77 2.08
N GLU A 73 41.18 -9.48 0.79
CA GLU A 73 40.60 -10.42 -0.20
C GLU A 73 41.70 -10.97 -1.10
N ARG A 74 41.70 -12.28 -1.30
CA ARG A 74 42.69 -12.96 -2.12
C ARG A 74 42.14 -13.23 -3.52
N GLN A 75 43.00 -13.02 -4.52
CA GLN A 75 42.74 -13.51 -5.87
C GLN A 75 43.49 -14.82 -6.07
N PHE A 76 42.73 -15.83 -6.44
CA PHE A 76 43.22 -17.20 -6.73
C PHE A 76 43.31 -17.46 -8.21
N TYR A 77 44.17 -18.44 -8.56
CA TYR A 77 44.26 -18.98 -9.90
C TYR A 77 43.90 -20.46 -9.87
N CYS A 78 42.93 -20.87 -10.67
CA CYS A 78 42.53 -22.26 -10.85
C CYS A 78 43.26 -22.85 -12.06
N MET A 79 44.13 -23.80 -11.80
CA MET A 79 44.91 -24.50 -12.88
C MET A 79 44.00 -25.31 -13.81
N ASP A 80 42.98 -25.97 -13.27
CA ASP A 80 42.07 -26.81 -14.07
C ASP A 80 41.21 -25.98 -15.04
N CYS A 81 40.76 -24.81 -14.63
CA CYS A 81 39.93 -23.94 -15.46
C CYS A 81 40.74 -22.88 -16.20
N ASN A 82 42.04 -22.73 -15.90
CA ASN A 82 42.92 -21.68 -16.42
C ASN A 82 42.29 -20.25 -16.19
N ARG A 83 41.81 -19.98 -14.97
CA ARG A 83 41.05 -18.76 -14.67
C ARG A 83 41.43 -18.17 -13.32
N TYR A 84 41.40 -16.83 -13.25
CA TYR A 84 41.47 -16.09 -12.01
C TYR A 84 40.08 -15.92 -11.42
N PHE A 85 39.99 -15.94 -10.09
CA PHE A 85 38.77 -15.59 -9.34
C PHE A 85 39.16 -14.99 -7.99
N SER A 86 38.30 -14.08 -7.48
CA SER A 86 38.46 -13.49 -6.16
C SER A 86 37.71 -14.30 -5.10
N GLU A 87 38.26 -14.33 -3.90
CA GLU A 87 37.60 -14.86 -2.72
C GLU A 87 36.26 -14.17 -2.47
N ARG A 88 35.32 -14.90 -1.91
CA ARG A 88 34.01 -14.39 -1.58
C ARG A 88 33.70 -14.71 -0.13
N PHE A 89 33.14 -13.75 0.58
CA PHE A 89 32.60 -13.92 1.92
C PHE A 89 31.08 -13.96 1.86
N SER A 90 30.43 -14.83 2.65
CA SER A 90 28.98 -15.00 2.63
C SER A 90 28.20 -13.81 3.18
N PHE A 91 28.86 -12.99 4.02
CA PHE A 91 28.24 -11.85 4.70
C PHE A 91 28.26 -10.52 3.93
N VAL A 92 28.87 -10.52 2.73
CA VAL A 92 28.98 -9.32 1.88
C VAL A 92 29.10 -9.67 0.40
N ASP A 93 28.28 -9.03 -0.41
CA ASP A 93 28.38 -9.17 -1.88
C ASP A 93 29.69 -8.55 -2.42
N PRO A 94 30.35 -9.16 -3.42
CA PRO A 94 31.62 -8.65 -3.96
C PRO A 94 31.62 -7.19 -4.43
N ASN A 95 30.46 -6.69 -4.86
CA ASN A 95 30.31 -5.34 -5.41
C ASN A 95 29.73 -4.33 -4.40
N ARG A 96 29.67 -4.66 -3.09
CA ARG A 96 29.08 -3.81 -2.08
C ARG A 96 30.08 -3.38 -1.02
N THR A 97 29.84 -2.20 -0.45
CA THR A 97 30.61 -1.62 0.63
C THR A 97 29.90 -1.71 1.98
N THR A 98 28.86 -2.56 2.07
CA THR A 98 28.02 -2.76 3.25
C THR A 98 27.79 -4.26 3.46
N THR A 99 27.81 -4.74 4.71
CA THR A 99 27.46 -6.12 5.04
C THR A 99 25.95 -6.35 4.86
N ASP A 100 25.55 -7.61 4.58
CA ASP A 100 24.14 -7.97 4.41
C ASP A 100 23.32 -7.67 5.68
N ARG A 101 23.88 -7.88 6.87
CA ARG A 101 23.21 -7.56 8.15
C ARG A 101 23.04 -6.05 8.39
N TYR A 102 24.00 -5.23 7.94
CA TYR A 102 23.87 -3.78 8.02
C TYR A 102 22.82 -3.27 7.05
N GLU A 103 22.72 -3.85 5.85
CA GLU A 103 21.65 -3.53 4.91
C GLU A 103 20.26 -3.93 5.44
N ALA A 104 20.14 -5.10 6.08
CA ALA A 104 18.89 -5.52 6.71
C ALA A 104 18.47 -4.55 7.83
N TYR A 105 19.42 -4.14 8.67
CA TYR A 105 19.19 -3.13 9.71
C TYR A 105 18.71 -1.79 9.13
N LEU A 106 19.35 -1.28 8.07
CA LEU A 106 18.94 -0.04 7.40
C LEU A 106 17.53 -0.17 6.81
N TYR A 107 17.22 -1.33 6.24
CA TYR A 107 15.90 -1.61 5.68
C TYR A 107 14.80 -1.50 6.75
N GLU A 108 14.96 -2.17 7.89
CA GLU A 108 14.02 -2.10 9.03
C GLU A 108 13.86 -0.66 9.58
N ARG A 109 14.96 0.10 9.63
CA ARG A 109 14.92 1.52 10.04
C ARG A 109 14.07 2.36 9.08
N CYS A 110 14.15 2.09 7.78
CA CYS A 110 13.40 2.80 6.75
C CYS A 110 11.89 2.52 6.82
N GLU A 111 11.46 1.36 7.33
CA GLU A 111 10.03 1.06 7.50
C GLU A 111 9.34 2.05 8.46
N LYS A 112 10.07 2.58 9.44
CA LYS A 112 9.54 3.48 10.48
C LYS A 112 9.94 4.94 10.31
N SER A 113 10.86 5.25 9.37
CA SER A 113 11.46 6.58 9.22
C SER A 113 11.55 6.99 7.75
N SER A 114 11.81 8.27 7.48
CA SER A 114 12.17 8.73 6.15
C SER A 114 13.62 8.36 5.81
N PHE A 115 13.93 8.20 4.51
CA PHE A 115 15.31 7.94 4.08
C PHE A 115 16.28 9.03 4.52
N SER A 116 15.82 10.29 4.54
CA SER A 116 16.63 11.42 5.01
C SER A 116 16.99 11.31 6.48
N GLN A 117 16.06 10.90 7.34
CA GLN A 117 16.33 10.69 8.77
C GLN A 117 17.30 9.54 8.98
N VAL A 118 17.12 8.41 8.30
CA VAL A 118 18.04 7.27 8.39
C VAL A 118 19.41 7.67 7.87
N ALA A 119 19.50 8.42 6.77
CA ALA A 119 20.76 8.90 6.21
C ALA A 119 21.55 9.78 7.21
N VAL A 120 20.86 10.70 7.89
CA VAL A 120 21.49 11.54 8.92
C VAL A 120 21.95 10.72 10.12
N LEU A 121 21.12 9.82 10.63
CA LEU A 121 21.42 8.98 11.79
C LEU A 121 22.62 8.05 11.55
N GLU A 122 22.72 7.52 10.34
CA GLU A 122 23.75 6.55 9.96
C GLU A 122 24.97 7.18 9.25
N ASN A 123 24.99 8.51 9.12
CA ASN A 123 26.05 9.24 8.41
C ASN A 123 26.27 8.72 6.97
N LEU A 124 25.15 8.50 6.26
CA LEU A 124 25.12 8.04 4.87
C LEU A 124 24.50 9.08 3.95
N SER A 125 24.76 8.96 2.65
CA SER A 125 23.97 9.74 1.69
C SER A 125 22.55 9.16 1.56
N TRP A 126 21.58 10.03 1.31
CA TRP A 126 20.18 9.64 1.05
C TRP A 126 20.07 8.59 -0.06
N LEU A 127 20.88 8.73 -1.11
CA LEU A 127 20.88 7.81 -2.25
C LEU A 127 21.32 6.38 -1.85
N VAL A 128 22.32 6.25 -0.99
CA VAL A 128 22.78 4.95 -0.48
C VAL A 128 21.67 4.25 0.29
N VAL A 129 21.00 4.97 1.20
CA VAL A 129 19.88 4.43 1.97
C VAL A 129 18.75 3.98 1.05
N GLN A 130 18.39 4.78 0.06
CA GLN A 130 17.37 4.46 -0.92
C GLN A 130 17.72 3.21 -1.75
N VAL A 131 18.95 3.12 -2.25
CA VAL A 131 19.41 1.96 -3.06
C VAL A 131 19.35 0.68 -2.22
N ILE A 132 19.79 0.72 -0.96
CA ILE A 132 19.73 -0.43 -0.05
C ILE A 132 18.27 -0.83 0.18
N TYR A 133 17.40 0.13 0.52
CA TYR A 133 15.98 -0.13 0.74
C TYR A 133 15.30 -0.75 -0.48
N THR A 134 15.54 -0.18 -1.66
CA THR A 134 15.00 -0.69 -2.93
C THR A 134 15.45 -2.13 -3.22
N ARG A 135 16.72 -2.43 -2.98
CA ARG A 135 17.29 -3.75 -3.20
C ARG A 135 16.73 -4.80 -2.24
N GLN A 136 16.68 -4.48 -0.95
CA GLN A 136 16.15 -5.40 0.06
C GLN A 136 14.65 -5.64 -0.13
N GLY A 137 13.88 -4.57 -0.32
CA GLY A 137 12.44 -4.67 -0.57
C GLY A 137 12.10 -5.36 -1.90
N GLY A 138 12.88 -5.12 -2.94
CA GLY A 138 12.70 -5.78 -4.24
C GLY A 138 12.80 -7.30 -4.18
N ARG A 139 13.63 -7.85 -3.27
CA ARG A 139 13.71 -9.29 -3.03
C ARG A 139 12.43 -9.88 -2.44
N GLN A 140 11.67 -9.09 -1.68
CA GLN A 140 10.40 -9.50 -1.08
C GLN A 140 9.23 -9.41 -2.07
N LEU A 141 9.37 -8.60 -3.13
CA LEU A 141 8.32 -8.42 -4.14
C LEU A 141 8.27 -9.54 -5.19
N VAL A 142 9.24 -10.43 -5.19
CA VAL A 142 9.25 -11.60 -6.10
C VAL A 142 8.22 -12.61 -5.60
N GLY A 143 7.06 -12.67 -6.24
CA GLY A 143 5.98 -13.60 -5.93
C GLY A 143 5.13 -13.90 -7.17
N GLU A 144 4.41 -15.02 -7.15
CA GLU A 144 3.55 -15.40 -8.25
C GLU A 144 2.33 -14.47 -8.36
N ASP A 145 2.05 -14.05 -9.57
CA ASP A 145 0.89 -13.22 -9.95
C ASP A 145 -0.39 -14.08 -9.96
N LYS A 146 -0.92 -14.43 -8.77
CA LYS A 146 -2.07 -15.34 -8.62
C LYS A 146 -3.36 -14.65 -8.16
N ILE A 147 -3.46 -13.34 -8.37
CA ILE A 147 -4.66 -12.58 -8.00
C ILE A 147 -5.89 -13.04 -8.79
N ARG A 148 -7.03 -13.14 -8.10
CA ARG A 148 -8.34 -13.46 -8.69
C ARG A 148 -9.39 -12.39 -8.38
N TRP A 149 -9.30 -11.75 -7.23
CA TRP A 149 -10.20 -10.66 -6.82
C TRP A 149 -9.41 -9.36 -6.79
N LEU A 150 -9.64 -8.54 -7.80
CA LEU A 150 -8.94 -7.28 -8.00
C LEU A 150 -9.81 -6.10 -7.59
N GLY A 151 -9.35 -5.33 -6.61
CA GLY A 151 -9.90 -4.01 -6.28
C GLY A 151 -9.14 -2.91 -7.00
N ILE A 152 -9.86 -1.87 -7.41
CA ILE A 152 -9.27 -0.65 -7.97
C ILE A 152 -9.88 0.56 -7.26
N ASP A 153 -9.02 1.47 -6.80
CA ASP A 153 -9.45 2.69 -6.10
C ASP A 153 -8.56 3.89 -6.48
N GLU A 154 -9.08 5.10 -6.25
CA GLU A 154 -8.40 6.35 -6.56
C GLU A 154 -7.69 6.93 -5.34
N LEU A 155 -6.41 7.27 -5.50
CA LEU A 155 -5.64 7.97 -4.48
C LEU A 155 -5.26 9.37 -4.96
N ALA A 156 -5.75 10.41 -4.27
CA ALA A 156 -5.34 11.78 -4.54
C ALA A 156 -3.86 12.00 -4.16
N LEU A 157 -3.01 12.25 -5.15
CA LEU A 157 -1.58 12.51 -4.92
C LEU A 157 -1.33 13.90 -4.35
N ARG A 158 -2.15 14.91 -4.70
CA ARG A 158 -2.08 16.27 -4.15
C ARG A 158 -3.48 16.81 -3.87
N LYS A 159 -3.68 17.38 -2.68
CA LYS A 159 -4.94 18.02 -2.33
C LYS A 159 -5.20 19.22 -3.23
N GLY A 160 -6.39 19.28 -3.84
CA GLY A 160 -6.80 20.39 -4.74
C GLY A 160 -6.29 20.28 -6.19
N HIS A 161 -5.43 19.33 -6.50
CA HIS A 161 -5.00 19.04 -7.87
C HIS A 161 -5.69 17.77 -8.36
N LYS A 162 -6.19 17.77 -9.61
CA LYS A 162 -6.84 16.59 -10.22
C LYS A 162 -5.82 15.49 -10.61
N HIS A 163 -4.82 15.28 -9.78
CA HIS A 163 -3.77 14.27 -9.99
C HIS A 163 -4.07 13.07 -9.08
N TYR A 164 -4.58 12.01 -9.68
CA TYR A 164 -4.94 10.78 -8.99
C TYR A 164 -4.02 9.65 -9.44
N ALA A 165 -3.49 8.90 -8.47
CA ALA A 165 -2.95 7.58 -8.69
C ALA A 165 -4.07 6.55 -8.62
N CYS A 166 -3.84 5.39 -9.20
CA CYS A 166 -4.74 4.26 -9.11
C CYS A 166 -4.10 3.17 -8.26
N VAL A 167 -4.80 2.72 -7.22
CA VAL A 167 -4.36 1.63 -6.33
C VAL A 167 -5.02 0.35 -6.78
N LEU A 168 -4.23 -0.65 -7.11
CA LEU A 168 -4.69 -2.02 -7.37
C LEU A 168 -4.51 -2.86 -6.12
N ILE A 169 -5.56 -3.57 -5.69
CA ILE A 169 -5.64 -4.27 -4.41
C ILE A 169 -5.96 -5.74 -4.65
N ASP A 170 -5.19 -6.63 -4.04
CA ASP A 170 -5.56 -8.03 -3.90
C ASP A 170 -6.59 -8.15 -2.76
N LEU A 171 -7.87 -8.32 -3.12
CA LEU A 171 -8.95 -8.37 -2.16
C LEU A 171 -9.04 -9.71 -1.40
N GLU A 172 -8.38 -10.76 -1.89
CA GLU A 172 -8.34 -12.06 -1.21
C GLU A 172 -7.25 -12.10 -0.14
N ARG A 173 -6.07 -11.54 -0.43
CA ARG A 173 -4.91 -11.55 0.47
C ARG A 173 -4.85 -10.33 1.38
N GLY A 174 -5.45 -9.25 0.96
CA GLY A 174 -5.51 -8.03 1.75
C GLY A 174 -4.30 -7.11 1.62
N GLY A 175 -3.74 -6.96 0.42
CA GLY A 175 -2.59 -6.11 0.18
C GLY A 175 -2.64 -5.31 -1.11
N VAL A 176 -1.70 -4.37 -1.26
CA VAL A 176 -1.55 -3.63 -2.52
C VAL A 176 -0.89 -4.53 -3.56
N TYR A 177 -1.59 -4.75 -4.66
CA TYR A 177 -1.07 -5.45 -5.82
C TYR A 177 -0.13 -4.55 -6.64
N ASP A 178 -0.59 -3.34 -6.94
CA ASP A 178 0.23 -2.32 -7.61
C ASP A 178 -0.28 -0.90 -7.32
N LEU A 179 0.55 0.11 -7.58
CA LEU A 179 0.20 1.52 -7.54
C LEU A 179 0.57 2.15 -8.87
N LEU A 180 -0.40 2.71 -9.57
CA LEU A 180 -0.24 3.28 -10.90
C LEU A 180 -0.32 4.80 -10.86
N PRO A 181 0.45 5.53 -11.69
CA PRO A 181 0.50 6.99 -11.66
C PRO A 181 -0.75 7.66 -12.24
N ASP A 182 -1.57 6.90 -12.98
CA ASP A 182 -2.76 7.39 -13.65
C ASP A 182 -3.90 6.36 -13.55
N ARG A 183 -5.15 6.87 -13.59
CA ARG A 183 -6.39 6.08 -13.56
C ARG A 183 -7.10 6.01 -14.90
N THR A 184 -6.66 6.74 -15.90
CA THR A 184 -7.34 6.84 -17.22
C THR A 184 -7.34 5.50 -17.96
N GLN A 185 -8.36 5.29 -18.80
CA GLN A 185 -8.44 4.09 -19.63
C GLN A 185 -7.21 3.94 -20.53
N ASP A 186 -6.73 5.07 -21.08
CA ASP A 186 -5.54 5.13 -21.96
C ASP A 186 -4.27 4.64 -21.25
N TYR A 187 -4.23 4.69 -19.91
CA TYR A 187 -3.15 4.14 -19.11
C TYR A 187 -3.43 2.71 -18.66
N LEU A 188 -4.65 2.42 -18.20
CA LEU A 188 -5.00 1.13 -17.60
C LEU A 188 -5.07 0.01 -18.65
N ILE A 189 -5.60 0.28 -19.85
CA ILE A 189 -5.71 -0.75 -20.91
C ILE A 189 -4.32 -1.27 -21.28
N PRO A 190 -3.34 -0.44 -21.69
CA PRO A 190 -1.98 -0.93 -21.99
C PRO A 190 -1.29 -1.61 -20.79
N TYR A 191 -1.57 -1.15 -19.56
CA TYR A 191 -1.02 -1.80 -18.36
C TYR A 191 -1.49 -3.25 -18.24
N PHE A 192 -2.81 -3.51 -18.34
CA PHE A 192 -3.35 -4.85 -18.23
C PHE A 192 -3.07 -5.72 -19.46
N GLU A 193 -2.99 -5.15 -20.66
CA GLU A 193 -2.55 -5.87 -21.86
C GLU A 193 -1.12 -6.38 -21.70
N LYS A 194 -0.23 -5.58 -21.10
CA LYS A 194 1.15 -5.99 -20.77
C LYS A 194 1.20 -7.13 -19.75
N LYS A 195 0.23 -7.21 -18.82
CA LYS A 195 0.09 -8.34 -17.89
C LYS A 195 -0.31 -9.64 -18.61
N GLY A 196 -0.96 -9.51 -19.75
CA GLY A 196 -1.31 -10.59 -20.66
C GLY A 196 -2.71 -11.19 -20.40
N LYS A 197 -3.24 -11.84 -21.43
CA LYS A 197 -4.61 -12.42 -21.41
C LYS A 197 -4.82 -13.41 -20.26
N ALA A 198 -3.84 -14.27 -19.96
CA ALA A 198 -3.94 -15.24 -18.89
C ALA A 198 -4.10 -14.60 -17.49
N PHE A 199 -3.51 -13.43 -17.26
CA PHE A 199 -3.74 -12.64 -16.06
C PHE A 199 -5.16 -12.10 -16.04
N CYS A 200 -5.60 -11.44 -17.10
CA CYS A 200 -6.91 -10.80 -17.18
C CYS A 200 -8.06 -11.81 -17.03
N HIS A 201 -7.98 -12.97 -17.70
CA HIS A 201 -8.99 -14.04 -17.60
C HIS A 201 -9.03 -14.73 -16.24
N ARG A 202 -7.97 -14.61 -15.42
CA ARG A 202 -7.96 -15.15 -14.06
C ARG A 202 -8.76 -14.30 -13.09
N ILE A 203 -8.93 -13.01 -13.39
CA ILE A 203 -9.71 -12.11 -12.53
C ILE A 203 -11.18 -12.52 -12.60
N SER A 204 -11.69 -13.05 -11.50
CA SER A 204 -13.10 -13.49 -11.36
C SER A 204 -13.97 -12.41 -10.69
N VAL A 205 -13.38 -11.49 -9.96
CA VAL A 205 -14.08 -10.35 -9.33
C VAL A 205 -13.27 -9.08 -9.55
N PHE A 206 -13.94 -8.03 -10.02
CA PHE A 206 -13.37 -6.69 -10.20
C PHE A 206 -14.19 -5.68 -9.40
N SER A 207 -13.63 -5.17 -8.29
CA SER A 207 -14.31 -4.18 -7.45
C SER A 207 -13.80 -2.78 -7.75
N CYS A 208 -14.73 -1.84 -7.99
CA CYS A 208 -14.37 -0.47 -8.35
C CYS A 208 -15.43 0.55 -7.88
N ASP A 209 -15.08 1.82 -8.00
CA ASP A 209 -15.99 2.96 -7.87
C ASP A 209 -17.00 3.01 -9.00
N MET A 210 -18.06 3.83 -8.80
CA MET A 210 -19.06 4.17 -9.84
C MET A 210 -18.47 5.11 -10.89
N TRP A 211 -17.44 4.64 -11.61
CA TRP A 211 -16.82 5.36 -12.70
C TRP A 211 -16.73 4.49 -13.97
N ASP A 212 -17.32 4.99 -15.05
CA ASP A 212 -17.40 4.24 -16.32
C ASP A 212 -16.04 3.81 -16.85
N GLY A 213 -14.99 4.59 -16.57
CA GLY A 213 -13.63 4.25 -17.01
C GLY A 213 -13.17 2.89 -16.49
N PHE A 214 -13.39 2.58 -15.21
CA PHE A 214 -13.01 1.30 -14.63
C PHE A 214 -13.86 0.14 -15.19
N VAL A 215 -15.17 0.37 -15.29
CA VAL A 215 -16.10 -0.64 -15.83
C VAL A 215 -15.76 -0.98 -17.29
N ASN A 216 -15.44 0.01 -18.10
CA ASN A 216 -15.03 -0.21 -19.50
C ASN A 216 -13.73 -1.00 -19.61
N VAL A 217 -12.73 -0.72 -18.74
CA VAL A 217 -11.49 -1.52 -18.67
C VAL A 217 -11.81 -2.98 -18.35
N ALA A 218 -12.66 -3.22 -17.35
CA ALA A 218 -13.04 -4.57 -16.95
C ALA A 218 -13.79 -5.31 -18.10
N HIS A 219 -14.76 -4.67 -18.72
CA HIS A 219 -15.49 -5.27 -19.86
C HIS A 219 -14.60 -5.59 -21.05
N THR A 220 -13.60 -4.75 -21.30
CA THR A 220 -12.70 -4.93 -22.45
C THR A 220 -11.68 -6.04 -22.22
N LEU A 221 -11.17 -6.19 -21.01
CA LEU A 221 -9.99 -7.01 -20.75
C LEU A 221 -10.23 -8.20 -19.81
N MET A 222 -11.28 -8.15 -18.98
CA MET A 222 -11.57 -9.15 -17.95
C MET A 222 -12.96 -9.77 -18.14
N PRO A 223 -13.20 -10.50 -19.26
CA PRO A 223 -14.53 -10.98 -19.64
C PRO A 223 -15.15 -11.95 -18.63
N ASP A 224 -14.33 -12.62 -17.83
CA ASP A 224 -14.77 -13.58 -16.82
C ASP A 224 -15.03 -12.95 -15.45
N ALA A 225 -14.79 -11.63 -15.30
CA ALA A 225 -14.90 -10.94 -14.02
C ALA A 225 -16.34 -10.48 -13.73
N THR A 226 -16.83 -10.78 -12.54
CA THR A 226 -18.00 -10.10 -11.98
C THR A 226 -17.57 -8.71 -11.50
N ILE A 227 -18.15 -7.67 -12.10
CA ILE A 227 -17.88 -6.29 -11.69
C ILE A 227 -18.76 -5.95 -10.49
N VAL A 228 -18.14 -5.45 -9.42
CA VAL A 228 -18.83 -5.11 -8.16
C VAL A 228 -18.51 -3.65 -7.82
N VAL A 229 -19.57 -2.87 -7.59
CA VAL A 229 -19.42 -1.51 -7.05
C VAL A 229 -19.33 -1.57 -5.54
N ASP A 230 -18.35 -0.85 -5.01
CA ASP A 230 -18.13 -0.72 -3.59
C ASP A 230 -19.28 0.00 -2.88
N ARG A 231 -19.85 -0.64 -1.83
CA ARG A 231 -20.98 -0.10 -1.03
C ARG A 231 -20.66 1.28 -0.42
N PHE A 232 -19.38 1.55 -0.08
CA PHE A 232 -18.97 2.83 0.48
C PHE A 232 -19.26 4.00 -0.47
N HIS A 233 -18.99 3.80 -1.76
CA HIS A 233 -19.25 4.82 -2.78
C HIS A 233 -20.75 5.02 -2.99
N VAL A 234 -21.55 3.95 -2.91
CA VAL A 234 -23.03 4.05 -2.97
C VAL A 234 -23.55 4.88 -1.79
N MET A 235 -23.15 4.54 -0.55
CA MET A 235 -23.55 5.28 0.64
C MET A 235 -23.02 6.71 0.62
N GLY A 236 -21.80 6.94 0.14
CA GLY A 236 -21.22 8.27 -0.03
C GLY A 236 -22.04 9.18 -0.95
N GLN A 237 -22.58 8.64 -2.06
CA GLN A 237 -23.49 9.37 -2.95
C GLN A 237 -24.82 9.74 -2.26
N LEU A 238 -25.39 8.82 -1.49
CA LEU A 238 -26.60 9.08 -0.72
C LEU A 238 -26.37 10.14 0.39
N HIS A 239 -25.25 10.02 1.10
CA HIS A 239 -24.85 11.05 2.08
C HIS A 239 -24.68 12.43 1.43
N GLN A 240 -24.14 12.48 0.22
CA GLN A 240 -24.01 13.73 -0.53
C GLN A 240 -25.38 14.30 -0.93
N ALA A 241 -26.33 13.46 -1.37
CA ALA A 241 -27.68 13.87 -1.69
C ALA A 241 -28.38 14.46 -0.45
N LEU A 242 -28.32 13.76 0.69
CA LEU A 242 -28.88 14.20 1.97
C LEU A 242 -28.24 15.52 2.48
N ASP A 243 -26.92 15.64 2.43
CA ASP A 243 -26.24 16.89 2.84
C ASP A 243 -26.58 18.07 1.90
N THR A 244 -26.78 17.78 0.61
CA THR A 244 -27.18 18.81 -0.35
C THR A 244 -28.61 19.28 -0.10
N TYR A 245 -29.52 18.36 0.21
CA TYR A 245 -30.88 18.69 0.63
C TYR A 245 -30.90 19.52 1.93
N ARG A 246 -30.19 19.06 2.96
CA ARG A 246 -30.03 19.82 4.22
C ARG A 246 -29.49 21.23 3.98
N ARG A 247 -28.49 21.39 3.09
CA ARG A 247 -27.97 22.73 2.73
C ARG A 247 -29.01 23.61 2.04
N ALA A 248 -29.86 23.01 1.21
CA ALA A 248 -30.97 23.74 0.58
C ALA A 248 -32.00 24.23 1.60
N LEU A 249 -32.40 23.37 2.56
CA LEU A 249 -33.27 23.76 3.67
C LEU A 249 -32.68 24.93 4.48
N ARG A 250 -31.40 24.85 4.82
CA ARG A 250 -30.72 25.92 5.55
C ARG A 250 -30.68 27.25 4.78
N ARG A 251 -30.55 27.22 3.47
CA ARG A 251 -30.58 28.44 2.63
C ARG A 251 -31.98 29.02 2.56
N ALA A 252 -33.00 28.17 2.50
CA ALA A 252 -34.41 28.59 2.49
C ALA A 252 -34.88 29.16 3.84
N HIS A 253 -34.32 28.65 4.95
CA HIS A 253 -34.71 28.97 6.31
C HIS A 253 -33.50 29.37 7.18
N PRO A 254 -32.78 30.46 6.86
CA PRO A 254 -31.54 30.84 7.55
C PRO A 254 -31.73 31.20 9.02
N GLN A 255 -32.95 31.57 9.41
CA GLN A 255 -33.33 31.95 10.77
C GLN A 255 -33.51 30.75 11.72
N LEU A 256 -33.67 29.55 11.20
CA LEU A 256 -33.92 28.36 12.02
C LEU A 256 -32.59 27.78 12.58
N GLU A 257 -32.42 27.91 13.89
CA GLU A 257 -31.23 27.45 14.61
C GLU A 257 -31.05 25.93 14.50
N VAL A 258 -32.16 25.17 14.44
CA VAL A 258 -32.15 23.70 14.33
C VAL A 258 -31.39 23.19 13.11
N LEU A 259 -31.30 23.96 12.04
CA LEU A 259 -30.52 23.60 10.84
C LEU A 259 -29.03 23.89 10.97
N LYS A 260 -28.59 24.58 12.05
CA LYS A 260 -27.19 24.82 12.32
C LYS A 260 -26.55 23.54 12.85
N ARG A 261 -25.31 23.26 12.45
CA ARG A 261 -24.51 22.07 12.86
C ARG A 261 -25.17 20.70 12.61
N LEU A 262 -26.33 20.65 11.93
CA LEU A 262 -27.08 19.42 11.67
C LEU A 262 -26.34 18.45 10.74
N ARG A 263 -25.32 18.92 9.98
CA ARG A 263 -24.59 18.08 9.00
C ARG A 263 -24.05 16.78 9.60
N TRP A 264 -23.35 16.90 10.71
CA TRP A 264 -22.68 15.75 11.31
C TRP A 264 -23.68 14.81 12.02
N VAL A 265 -24.78 15.37 12.52
CA VAL A 265 -25.83 14.61 13.18
C VAL A 265 -26.61 13.75 12.18
N VAL A 266 -27.05 14.35 11.07
CA VAL A 266 -27.87 13.68 10.05
C VAL A 266 -27.09 12.60 9.26
N LEU A 267 -25.76 12.69 9.23
CA LEU A 267 -24.91 11.71 8.55
C LEU A 267 -24.43 10.57 9.46
N LYS A 268 -24.48 10.74 10.78
CA LYS A 268 -24.18 9.66 11.75
C LYS A 268 -25.20 8.53 11.68
N HIS A 269 -24.80 7.38 12.17
CA HIS A 269 -25.70 6.28 12.42
C HIS A 269 -26.49 6.49 13.71
N PRO A 270 -27.74 5.99 13.83
CA PRO A 270 -28.58 6.16 15.02
C PRO A 270 -27.89 5.74 16.31
N GLU A 271 -27.14 4.65 16.28
CA GLU A 271 -26.39 4.08 17.40
C GLU A 271 -25.21 4.94 17.87
N GLU A 272 -24.71 5.84 17.02
CA GLU A 272 -23.59 6.73 17.33
C GLU A 272 -24.02 8.10 17.85
N LEU A 273 -25.33 8.38 17.86
CA LEU A 273 -25.88 9.65 18.29
C LEU A 273 -25.90 9.74 19.81
N THR A 274 -25.38 10.84 20.34
CA THR A 274 -25.57 11.23 21.74
C THR A 274 -27.01 11.69 21.98
N ASP A 275 -27.49 11.70 23.23
CA ASP A 275 -28.87 12.11 23.56
C ASP A 275 -29.13 13.55 23.11
N LYS A 276 -28.15 14.45 23.19
CA LYS A 276 -28.27 15.83 22.68
C LYS A 276 -28.39 15.85 21.15
N GLU A 277 -27.70 15.00 20.44
CA GLU A 277 -27.80 14.92 18.98
C GLU A 277 -29.13 14.29 18.55
N LYS A 278 -29.65 13.29 19.29
CA LYS A 278 -30.97 12.71 19.04
C LYS A 278 -32.07 13.79 19.21
N ALA A 279 -32.07 14.53 20.33
CA ALA A 279 -33.02 15.62 20.56
C ALA A 279 -32.93 16.71 19.48
N HIS A 280 -31.69 17.04 19.01
CA HIS A 280 -31.50 18.00 17.92
C HIS A 280 -32.05 17.48 16.58
N LEU A 281 -31.88 16.18 16.31
CA LEU A 281 -32.39 15.52 15.11
C LEU A 281 -33.93 15.47 15.11
N GLU A 282 -34.55 15.13 16.24
CA GLU A 282 -36.01 15.14 16.45
C GLU A 282 -36.60 16.51 16.19
N GLN A 283 -36.02 17.56 16.76
CA GLN A 283 -36.47 18.94 16.49
C GLN A 283 -36.36 19.33 15.00
N ALA A 284 -35.30 18.82 14.31
CA ALA A 284 -35.16 19.06 12.88
C ALA A 284 -36.23 18.32 12.07
N PHE A 285 -36.61 17.12 12.50
CA PHE A 285 -37.65 16.31 11.86
C PHE A 285 -39.05 16.87 12.09
N GLU A 286 -39.34 17.36 13.29
CA GLU A 286 -40.60 18.09 13.57
C GLU A 286 -40.75 19.32 12.65
N ALA A 287 -39.65 20.07 12.44
CA ALA A 287 -39.67 21.24 11.56
C ALA A 287 -39.71 20.86 10.06
N PHE A 288 -39.16 19.72 9.68
CA PHE A 288 -39.02 19.25 8.31
C PHE A 288 -39.29 17.74 8.19
N PRO A 289 -40.58 17.29 8.19
CA PRO A 289 -40.90 15.85 8.13
C PRO A 289 -40.31 15.10 6.93
N GLN A 290 -40.17 15.78 5.78
CA GLN A 290 -39.53 15.15 4.60
C GLN A 290 -38.04 14.86 4.85
N LEU A 291 -37.35 15.65 5.72
CA LEU A 291 -35.96 15.36 6.06
C LEU A 291 -35.84 14.06 6.86
N GLU A 292 -36.80 13.78 7.74
CA GLU A 292 -36.90 12.51 8.45
C GLU A 292 -37.05 11.34 7.50
N GLN A 293 -37.99 11.45 6.53
CA GLN A 293 -38.22 10.41 5.54
C GLN A 293 -36.97 10.10 4.69
N VAL A 294 -36.25 11.15 4.27
CA VAL A 294 -34.98 10.96 3.52
C VAL A 294 -33.89 10.34 4.41
N TRP A 295 -33.84 10.73 5.68
CA TRP A 295 -32.91 10.16 6.65
C TRP A 295 -33.22 8.69 6.93
N GLN A 296 -34.49 8.31 7.06
CA GLN A 296 -34.92 6.92 7.25
C GLN A 296 -34.53 6.07 6.02
N LEU A 297 -34.77 6.56 4.81
CA LEU A 297 -34.33 5.88 3.59
C LEU A 297 -32.81 5.69 3.54
N LYS A 298 -32.02 6.62 4.10
CA LYS A 298 -30.55 6.45 4.22
C LYS A 298 -30.23 5.27 5.14
N GLU A 299 -30.87 5.13 6.29
CA GLU A 299 -30.66 4.03 7.21
C GLU A 299 -31.14 2.69 6.63
N ASP A 300 -32.29 2.70 5.95
CA ASP A 300 -32.83 1.51 5.31
C ASP A 300 -31.86 0.97 4.23
N LEU A 301 -31.27 1.85 3.40
CA LEU A 301 -30.27 1.43 2.41
C LEU A 301 -28.96 0.95 3.06
N ARG A 302 -28.57 1.53 4.19
CA ARG A 302 -27.41 1.05 4.98
C ARG A 302 -27.65 -0.38 5.45
N LEU A 303 -28.78 -0.62 6.09
CA LEU A 303 -29.15 -1.93 6.62
C LEU A 303 -29.36 -2.97 5.51
N TRP A 304 -29.81 -2.55 4.34
CA TRP A 304 -29.95 -3.42 3.18
C TRP A 304 -28.67 -4.15 2.80
N PHE A 305 -27.52 -3.48 2.83
CA PHE A 305 -26.23 -4.11 2.53
C PHE A 305 -25.87 -5.23 3.50
N ASP A 306 -26.36 -5.18 4.73
CA ASP A 306 -26.05 -6.17 5.76
C ASP A 306 -27.14 -7.28 5.87
N ALA A 307 -28.40 -6.96 5.55
CA ALA A 307 -29.56 -7.84 5.76
C ALA A 307 -29.68 -8.97 4.72
N PHE A 308 -29.38 -8.70 3.46
CA PHE A 308 -29.65 -9.66 2.38
C PHE A 308 -28.46 -10.56 2.06
N GLN A 309 -28.76 -11.86 1.79
CA GLN A 309 -27.77 -12.87 1.42
C GLN A 309 -27.87 -13.29 -0.06
N SER A 310 -28.95 -12.89 -0.76
CA SER A 310 -29.23 -13.27 -2.15
C SER A 310 -29.33 -12.04 -3.04
N PRO A 311 -28.58 -11.98 -4.16
CA PRO A 311 -28.69 -10.88 -5.12
C PRO A 311 -30.11 -10.62 -5.59
N GLN A 312 -30.91 -11.70 -5.88
CA GLN A 312 -32.28 -11.59 -6.38
C GLN A 312 -33.20 -10.90 -5.36
N ARG A 313 -33.13 -11.30 -4.07
CA ARG A 313 -33.91 -10.67 -3.00
C ARG A 313 -33.46 -9.23 -2.75
N ALA A 314 -32.16 -8.98 -2.78
CA ALA A 314 -31.61 -7.64 -2.64
C ALA A 314 -32.07 -6.73 -3.78
N ASP A 315 -32.09 -7.21 -5.01
CA ASP A 315 -32.56 -6.47 -6.17
C ASP A 315 -34.05 -6.13 -6.09
N GLY A 316 -34.88 -7.08 -5.66
CA GLY A 316 -36.32 -6.86 -5.45
C GLY A 316 -36.57 -5.78 -4.38
N TRP A 317 -35.86 -5.83 -3.25
CA TRP A 317 -35.99 -4.83 -2.19
C TRP A 317 -35.52 -3.45 -2.68
N LEU A 318 -34.43 -3.40 -3.45
CA LEU A 318 -33.92 -2.12 -4.00
C LEU A 318 -34.94 -1.48 -4.94
N SER A 319 -35.74 -2.25 -5.67
CA SER A 319 -36.83 -1.72 -6.49
C SER A 319 -37.88 -1.01 -5.64
N VAL A 320 -38.33 -1.65 -4.56
CA VAL A 320 -39.32 -1.05 -3.61
C VAL A 320 -38.74 0.19 -2.97
N TRP A 321 -37.47 0.16 -2.53
CA TRP A 321 -36.79 1.32 -1.94
C TRP A 321 -36.74 2.51 -2.93
N MET A 322 -36.40 2.25 -4.19
CA MET A 322 -36.36 3.30 -5.23
C MET A 322 -37.75 3.89 -5.49
N GLU A 323 -38.80 3.11 -5.47
CA GLU A 323 -40.21 3.57 -5.61
C GLU A 323 -40.56 4.49 -4.43
N GLN A 324 -40.26 4.11 -3.19
CA GLN A 324 -40.49 4.91 -2.00
C GLN A 324 -39.70 6.22 -2.06
N ALA A 325 -38.44 6.17 -2.49
CA ALA A 325 -37.60 7.34 -2.63
C ALA A 325 -38.13 8.34 -3.67
N LEU A 326 -38.63 7.84 -4.80
CA LEU A 326 -39.25 8.68 -5.85
C LEU A 326 -40.56 9.28 -5.41
N ALA A 327 -41.40 8.55 -4.60
CA ALA A 327 -42.66 9.05 -4.07
C ALA A 327 -42.52 10.29 -3.18
N LEU A 328 -41.33 10.53 -2.61
CA LEU A 328 -41.07 11.76 -1.81
C LEU A 328 -40.92 13.02 -2.68
N ASP A 329 -40.83 12.90 -3.99
CA ASP A 329 -40.60 13.97 -4.96
C ASP A 329 -39.46 14.94 -4.56
N ASN A 330 -38.40 14.38 -3.99
CA ASN A 330 -37.24 15.14 -3.57
C ASN A 330 -36.19 15.12 -4.69
N ARG A 331 -35.94 16.26 -5.33
CA ARG A 331 -35.03 16.36 -6.48
C ARG A 331 -33.61 15.84 -6.22
N TYR A 332 -33.11 15.92 -4.98
CA TYR A 332 -31.77 15.47 -4.62
C TYR A 332 -31.74 13.94 -4.48
N LEU A 333 -32.78 13.36 -3.90
CA LEU A 333 -32.95 11.93 -3.80
C LEU A 333 -33.25 11.31 -5.17
N ASN A 334 -34.07 11.97 -5.98
CA ASN A 334 -34.37 11.55 -7.36
C ASN A 334 -33.12 11.45 -8.23
N ALA A 335 -32.16 12.39 -8.06
CA ALA A 335 -30.86 12.33 -8.74
C ALA A 335 -30.03 11.11 -8.30
N PHE A 336 -30.05 10.77 -7.01
CA PHE A 336 -29.39 9.57 -6.50
C PHE A 336 -30.06 8.29 -7.00
N VAL A 337 -31.39 8.22 -7.04
CA VAL A 337 -32.12 7.07 -7.60
C VAL A 337 -31.73 6.81 -9.06
N LYS A 338 -31.58 7.85 -9.88
CA LYS A 338 -31.09 7.69 -11.26
C LYS A 338 -29.69 7.10 -11.29
N THR A 339 -28.83 7.47 -10.36
CA THR A 339 -27.49 6.87 -10.22
C THR A 339 -27.61 5.39 -9.85
N LEU A 340 -28.45 5.04 -8.86
CA LEU A 340 -28.71 3.64 -8.49
C LEU A 340 -29.23 2.80 -9.66
N GLN A 341 -30.18 3.33 -10.43
CA GLN A 341 -30.72 2.64 -11.61
C GLN A 341 -29.65 2.32 -12.65
N ARG A 342 -28.76 3.30 -12.92
CA ARG A 342 -27.64 3.15 -13.87
C ARG A 342 -26.64 2.07 -13.43
N TRP A 343 -26.32 2.03 -12.13
CA TRP A 343 -25.29 1.16 -11.57
C TRP A 343 -25.84 -0.11 -10.94
N ARG A 344 -27.17 -0.34 -11.04
CA ARG A 344 -27.92 -1.38 -10.33
C ARG A 344 -27.26 -2.76 -10.41
N GLN A 345 -26.95 -3.24 -11.60
CA GLN A 345 -26.36 -4.57 -11.79
C GLN A 345 -25.05 -4.76 -11.02
N TYR A 346 -24.18 -3.76 -10.99
CA TYR A 346 -22.90 -3.81 -10.31
C TYR A 346 -23.02 -3.65 -8.79
N ILE A 347 -24.03 -2.90 -8.34
CA ILE A 347 -24.35 -2.74 -6.92
C ILE A 347 -24.93 -4.03 -6.36
N VAL A 348 -25.86 -4.67 -7.08
CA VAL A 348 -26.48 -5.93 -6.67
C VAL A 348 -25.47 -7.09 -6.69
N ALA A 349 -24.46 -7.04 -7.57
CA ALA A 349 -23.37 -8.02 -7.60
C ALA A 349 -22.57 -8.09 -6.27
N PHE A 350 -22.60 -7.05 -5.45
CA PHE A 350 -22.03 -7.06 -4.09
C PHE A 350 -22.55 -8.24 -3.25
N PHE A 351 -23.82 -8.60 -3.36
CA PHE A 351 -24.43 -9.68 -2.57
C PHE A 351 -23.96 -11.08 -2.95
N GLN A 352 -23.29 -11.22 -4.09
CA GLN A 352 -22.65 -12.46 -4.50
C GLN A 352 -21.27 -12.66 -3.86
N HIS A 353 -20.50 -11.58 -3.70
CA HIS A 353 -19.09 -11.68 -3.29
C HIS A 353 -18.76 -11.01 -1.94
N ARG A 354 -19.61 -10.11 -1.44
CA ARG A 354 -19.52 -9.43 -0.15
C ARG A 354 -18.13 -8.86 0.16
N ILE A 355 -17.62 -8.07 -0.76
CA ILE A 355 -16.33 -7.41 -0.61
C ILE A 355 -16.41 -6.39 0.53
N THR A 356 -15.50 -6.50 1.51
CA THR A 356 -15.48 -5.59 2.66
C THR A 356 -14.61 -4.38 2.39
N ASN A 357 -15.17 -3.18 2.58
CA ASN A 357 -14.47 -1.89 2.39
C ASN A 357 -13.41 -1.60 3.43
N GLY A 358 -13.50 -2.19 4.62
CA GLY A 358 -12.53 -1.95 5.69
C GLY A 358 -11.10 -2.20 5.26
N LEU A 359 -10.89 -3.17 4.36
CA LEU A 359 -9.59 -3.47 3.77
C LEU A 359 -9.09 -2.32 2.89
N VAL A 360 -9.91 -1.85 1.95
CA VAL A 360 -9.55 -0.78 1.00
C VAL A 360 -9.27 0.53 1.74
N GLU A 361 -10.11 0.87 2.72
CA GLU A 361 -9.91 2.05 3.56
C GLU A 361 -8.63 1.95 4.41
N GLY A 362 -8.36 0.78 5.01
CA GLY A 362 -7.14 0.51 5.77
C GLY A 362 -5.89 0.68 4.92
N ILE A 363 -5.89 0.13 3.70
CA ILE A 363 -4.81 0.28 2.71
C ILE A 363 -4.62 1.75 2.33
N ASN A 364 -5.69 2.45 2.00
CA ASN A 364 -5.62 3.87 1.65
C ASN A 364 -5.07 4.74 2.80
N ASN A 365 -5.42 4.43 4.04
CA ASN A 365 -4.89 5.11 5.22
C ASN A 365 -3.40 4.81 5.41
N SER A 366 -2.96 3.58 5.19
CA SER A 366 -1.55 3.18 5.21
C SER A 366 -0.75 3.91 4.13
N ILE A 367 -1.24 3.97 2.89
CA ILE A 367 -0.60 4.70 1.80
C ILE A 367 -0.48 6.20 2.11
N LYS A 368 -1.53 6.80 2.69
CA LYS A 368 -1.50 8.20 3.14
C LYS A 368 -0.48 8.43 4.27
N ALA A 369 -0.31 7.45 5.17
CA ALA A 369 0.69 7.51 6.24
C ALA A 369 2.12 7.43 5.68
N ILE A 370 2.38 6.50 4.74
CA ILE A 370 3.66 6.40 4.01
C ILE A 370 4.00 7.73 3.33
N LYS A 371 3.03 8.31 2.62
CA LYS A 371 3.21 9.59 1.94
C LYS A 371 3.55 10.73 2.91
N ARG A 372 2.87 10.81 4.07
CA ARG A 372 3.14 11.82 5.10
C ARG A 372 4.52 11.63 5.74
N ARG A 373 4.89 10.38 6.07
CA ARG A 373 6.19 10.03 6.65
C ARG A 373 7.35 10.36 5.71
N GLY A 374 7.15 10.21 4.39
CA GLY A 374 8.13 10.57 3.36
C GLY A 374 8.21 12.07 3.06
N TYR A 375 7.42 12.92 3.73
CA TYR A 375 7.30 14.36 3.44
C TYR A 375 6.99 14.67 1.97
N GLY A 376 6.37 13.73 1.27
CA GLY A 376 6.13 13.71 -0.17
C GLY A 376 7.23 12.95 -0.94
N PHE A 377 6.92 12.64 -2.17
CA PHE A 377 7.82 11.92 -3.08
C PHE A 377 7.94 12.70 -4.38
N LEU A 378 9.17 13.03 -4.77
CA LEU A 378 9.44 13.69 -6.06
C LEU A 378 9.35 12.69 -7.21
N ASN A 379 9.72 11.43 -6.96
CA ASN A 379 9.69 10.35 -7.93
C ASN A 379 8.57 9.38 -7.57
N PHE A 380 7.63 9.15 -8.51
CA PHE A 380 6.51 8.25 -8.31
C PHE A 380 6.94 6.79 -8.11
N GLU A 381 7.96 6.32 -8.84
CA GLU A 381 8.44 4.93 -8.71
C GLU A 381 9.01 4.63 -7.32
N HIS A 382 9.65 5.62 -6.68
CA HIS A 382 10.09 5.47 -5.29
C HIS A 382 8.90 5.37 -4.32
N PHE A 383 7.85 6.14 -4.56
CA PHE A 383 6.61 6.06 -3.78
C PHE A 383 5.91 4.73 -4.01
N ARG A 384 5.73 4.33 -5.27
CA ARG A 384 5.14 3.06 -5.67
C ARG A 384 5.86 1.88 -4.99
N LEU A 385 7.18 1.82 -5.11
CA LEU A 385 7.98 0.76 -4.51
C LEU A 385 7.80 0.68 -3.00
N ARG A 386 7.79 1.84 -2.33
CA ARG A 386 7.60 1.91 -0.88
C ARG A 386 6.21 1.42 -0.46
N VAL A 387 5.18 1.79 -1.21
CA VAL A 387 3.82 1.29 -1.00
C VAL A 387 3.75 -0.22 -1.19
N LEU A 388 4.36 -0.76 -2.26
CA LEU A 388 4.38 -2.20 -2.52
C LEU A 388 5.10 -3.00 -1.45
N ILE A 389 6.15 -2.45 -0.85
CA ILE A 389 6.90 -3.10 0.24
C ILE A 389 6.08 -3.07 1.55
N GLU A 390 5.50 -1.93 1.90
CA GLU A 390 4.90 -1.71 3.22
C GLU A 390 3.41 -2.11 3.30
N CYS A 391 2.73 -2.27 2.16
CA CYS A 391 1.29 -2.56 2.09
C CYS A 391 0.95 -3.88 1.35
N ARG A 392 1.92 -4.79 1.21
CA ARG A 392 1.72 -6.07 0.53
C ARG A 392 1.09 -7.13 1.45
#